data_dc123bccfb180e4079cdac02746d412d
#
_entry.id   dc123bccfb180e4079cdac02746d412d
#
_cell.length_a   1.000
_cell.length_b   1.000
_cell.length_c   1.000
_cell.angle_alpha   90.00
_cell.angle_beta   90.00
_cell.angle_gamma   90.00
#
_symmetry.space_group_name_H-M   'P 1'
#
loop_
_entity.id
_entity.type
_entity.pdbx_description
1 polymer ?
#
loop_
_entity_poly.entity_id
_entity_poly.type
_entity_poly.pdbx_seq_one_letter_code
_entity_poly.pdbx_strand_id
1 'polypeptide(L)'
;MTPARPLGAFGAVWFTYFAAIGLFNTYAPLWFKSLGLSLLVIGGIASLQSWTRVLAPYGWSWLADRNGQRIRTLRWASALALVAALALALAGPLGTALIVACVVLLFVANGAVVPLSEASLAHHLHTERGLDTARYGRVRVWGSLGFIVAVAAGGFVLQGTGVAAFPWFVVATFAALLWMALRLPASHDTVRPHARSEVGALQVLRRPAVAWFFASVFFTVLAHTSLYAFFSLYLDVLGQAKSAIGLMWGVAVGVEIVFFWFQGRWFERLTLHGWLVAAAGVATLRFAGVALFGNSLGLLALTQLTHAVTFAAHHAACIALIHRHFPGALRARGQALYSTLGYGLSGVVGGLAGGVLSEHLGFAAVFWAGSAMAAVGAMCALRAAHHERAAAPAP
;
A
#
# COMPACT_ATOMS: atom_id res chain seq x y z
N MET A 1 24.87 -25.00 -2.22
CA MET A 1 24.89 -23.54 -1.97
C MET A 1 24.34 -22.84 -3.21
N THR A 2 23.09 -22.38 -3.18
CA THR A 2 22.48 -21.60 -4.28
C THR A 2 23.24 -20.28 -4.43
N PRO A 3 23.60 -19.87 -5.63
CA PRO A 3 24.40 -18.67 -5.84
C PRO A 3 23.69 -17.43 -5.31
N ALA A 4 24.40 -16.59 -4.56
CA ALA A 4 23.90 -15.36 -3.94
C ALA A 4 23.37 -14.30 -4.95
N ARG A 5 23.71 -14.46 -6.25
CA ARG A 5 23.33 -13.56 -7.34
C ARG A 5 21.82 -13.35 -7.58
N PRO A 6 20.93 -14.39 -7.52
CA PRO A 6 19.51 -14.17 -7.78
C PRO A 6 18.80 -13.34 -6.70
N LEU A 7 19.17 -13.49 -5.42
CA LEU A 7 18.53 -12.76 -4.33
C LEU A 7 18.79 -11.25 -4.38
N GLY A 8 20.01 -10.84 -4.78
CA GLY A 8 20.33 -9.43 -5.00
C GLY A 8 19.50 -8.78 -6.11
N ALA A 9 19.23 -9.53 -7.20
CA ALA A 9 18.37 -9.04 -8.29
C ALA A 9 16.92 -8.84 -7.84
N PHE A 10 16.36 -9.77 -7.02
CA PHE A 10 15.04 -9.57 -6.42
C PHE A 10 15.00 -8.37 -5.47
N GLY A 11 16.03 -8.20 -4.63
CA GLY A 11 16.16 -7.02 -3.77
C GLY A 11 16.16 -5.71 -4.56
N ALA A 12 16.88 -5.67 -5.69
CA ALA A 12 16.93 -4.51 -6.57
C ALA A 12 15.58 -4.22 -7.26
N VAL A 13 14.83 -5.24 -7.67
CA VAL A 13 13.46 -5.07 -8.18
C VAL A 13 12.53 -4.52 -7.10
N TRP A 14 12.61 -5.02 -5.87
CA TRP A 14 11.82 -4.50 -4.75
C TRP A 14 12.19 -3.05 -4.43
N PHE A 15 13.48 -2.74 -4.38
CA PHE A 15 13.95 -1.37 -4.17
C PHE A 15 13.39 -0.41 -5.23
N THR A 16 13.57 -0.71 -6.51
CA THR A 16 13.15 0.18 -7.60
C THR A 16 11.63 0.26 -7.72
N TYR A 17 10.90 -0.83 -7.47
CA TYR A 17 9.43 -0.81 -7.43
C TYR A 17 8.90 0.12 -6.34
N PHE A 18 9.37 -0.05 -5.10
CA PHE A 18 8.90 0.79 -4.00
C PHE A 18 9.45 2.22 -4.07
N ALA A 19 10.59 2.45 -4.71
CA ALA A 19 11.07 3.78 -5.05
C ALA A 19 10.10 4.48 -6.02
N ALA A 20 9.65 3.79 -7.08
CA ALA A 20 8.68 4.33 -8.03
C ALA A 20 7.33 4.63 -7.35
N ILE A 21 6.82 3.72 -6.53
CA ILE A 21 5.57 3.89 -5.78
C ILE A 21 5.68 5.01 -4.75
N GLY A 22 6.80 5.09 -4.00
CA GLY A 22 7.04 6.13 -3.02
C GLY A 22 7.08 7.51 -3.66
N LEU A 23 7.86 7.67 -4.72
CA LEU A 23 7.95 8.92 -5.47
C LEU A 23 6.58 9.33 -6.02
N PHE A 24 5.89 8.40 -6.69
CA PHE A 24 4.60 8.68 -7.32
C PHE A 24 3.54 9.07 -6.28
N ASN A 25 3.29 8.24 -5.28
CA ASN A 25 2.22 8.48 -4.32
C ASN A 25 2.44 9.76 -3.51
N THR A 26 3.70 10.10 -3.22
CA THR A 26 4.02 11.29 -2.42
C THR A 26 3.88 12.58 -3.23
N TYR A 27 4.30 12.60 -4.49
CA TYR A 27 4.46 13.86 -5.25
C TYR A 27 3.52 14.00 -6.45
N ALA A 28 2.89 12.93 -6.95
CA ALA A 28 1.93 13.03 -8.05
C ALA A 28 0.75 13.97 -7.73
N PRO A 29 0.17 13.96 -6.50
CA PRO A 29 -0.90 14.90 -6.18
C PRO A 29 -0.47 16.37 -6.29
N LEU A 30 0.78 16.70 -5.92
CA LEU A 30 1.34 18.04 -6.05
C LEU A 30 1.50 18.43 -7.54
N TRP A 31 1.97 17.50 -8.35
CA TRP A 31 2.10 17.72 -9.78
C TRP A 31 0.73 17.90 -10.45
N PHE A 32 -0.26 17.06 -10.13
CA PHE A 32 -1.62 17.22 -10.62
C PHE A 32 -2.22 18.58 -10.27
N LYS A 33 -2.00 19.03 -9.02
CA LYS A 33 -2.42 20.36 -8.57
C LYS A 33 -1.72 21.48 -9.36
N SER A 34 -0.41 21.32 -9.65
CA SER A 34 0.33 22.32 -10.46
C SER A 34 -0.13 22.42 -11.92
N LEU A 35 -0.81 21.38 -12.42
CA LEU A 35 -1.48 21.37 -13.73
C LEU A 35 -2.90 21.96 -13.68
N GLY A 36 -3.36 22.43 -12.52
CA GLY A 36 -4.70 23.01 -12.34
C GLY A 36 -5.82 21.99 -12.15
N LEU A 37 -5.51 20.71 -11.89
CA LEU A 37 -6.54 19.71 -11.60
C LEU A 37 -7.20 20.03 -10.24
N SER A 38 -8.54 19.94 -10.17
CA SER A 38 -9.29 20.12 -8.94
C SER A 38 -9.00 18.99 -7.94
N LEU A 39 -9.20 19.24 -6.64
CA LEU A 39 -8.99 18.23 -5.61
C LEU A 39 -9.92 17.04 -5.77
N LEU A 40 -11.13 17.25 -6.32
CA LEU A 40 -12.07 16.19 -6.68
C LEU A 40 -11.47 15.25 -7.75
N VAL A 41 -10.87 15.80 -8.80
CA VAL A 41 -10.22 15.00 -9.86
C VAL A 41 -9.03 14.24 -9.30
N ILE A 42 -8.21 14.87 -8.46
CA ILE A 42 -7.06 14.22 -7.79
C ILE A 42 -7.54 13.06 -6.91
N GLY A 43 -8.60 13.27 -6.13
CA GLY A 43 -9.25 12.21 -5.33
C GLY A 43 -9.82 11.08 -6.21
N GLY A 44 -10.40 11.41 -7.35
CA GLY A 44 -10.86 10.47 -8.37
C GLY A 44 -9.72 9.61 -8.94
N ILE A 45 -8.56 10.20 -9.23
CA ILE A 45 -7.35 9.48 -9.66
C ILE A 45 -6.89 8.50 -8.56
N ALA A 46 -6.86 8.92 -7.30
CA ALA A 46 -6.51 8.05 -6.18
C ALA A 46 -7.49 6.86 -6.03
N SER A 47 -8.77 7.09 -6.29
CA SER A 47 -9.81 6.05 -6.31
C SER A 47 -9.60 5.04 -7.45
N LEU A 48 -9.34 5.51 -8.66
CA LEU A 48 -9.01 4.65 -9.80
C LEU A 48 -7.74 3.83 -9.55
N GLN A 49 -6.72 4.44 -8.97
CA GLN A 49 -5.50 3.74 -8.55
C GLN A 49 -5.80 2.61 -7.54
N SER A 50 -6.73 2.83 -6.62
CA SER A 50 -7.15 1.80 -5.65
C SER A 50 -7.84 0.62 -6.33
N TRP A 51 -8.68 0.85 -7.34
CA TRP A 51 -9.28 -0.20 -8.17
C TRP A 51 -8.23 -1.00 -8.94
N THR A 52 -7.24 -0.33 -9.54
CA THR A 52 -6.19 -1.06 -10.28
C THR A 52 -5.40 -2.00 -9.38
N ARG A 53 -5.16 -1.63 -8.11
CA ARG A 53 -4.48 -2.49 -7.12
C ARG A 53 -5.26 -3.76 -6.79
N VAL A 54 -6.58 -3.76 -6.94
CA VAL A 54 -7.42 -4.94 -6.73
C VAL A 54 -7.47 -5.80 -7.99
N LEU A 55 -7.74 -5.22 -9.14
CA LEU A 55 -8.04 -5.97 -10.37
C LEU A 55 -6.79 -6.42 -11.14
N ALA A 56 -5.80 -5.55 -11.27
CA ALA A 56 -4.63 -5.81 -12.10
C ALA A 56 -3.79 -7.03 -11.65
N PRO A 57 -3.52 -7.27 -10.35
CA PRO A 57 -2.78 -8.44 -9.89
C PRO A 57 -3.40 -9.76 -10.33
N TYR A 58 -4.73 -9.86 -10.33
CA TYR A 58 -5.44 -11.08 -10.77
C TYR A 58 -5.25 -11.34 -12.26
N GLY A 59 -5.42 -10.31 -13.09
CA GLY A 59 -5.23 -10.43 -14.54
C GLY A 59 -3.80 -10.84 -14.90
N TRP A 60 -2.80 -10.20 -14.28
CA TRP A 60 -1.40 -10.53 -14.53
C TRP A 60 -1.00 -11.90 -14.02
N SER A 61 -1.48 -12.31 -12.82
CA SER A 61 -1.22 -13.66 -12.30
C SER A 61 -1.85 -14.72 -13.17
N TRP A 62 -3.09 -14.53 -13.60
CA TRP A 62 -3.76 -15.44 -14.54
C TRP A 62 -2.99 -15.58 -15.85
N LEU A 63 -2.55 -14.47 -16.44
CA LEU A 63 -1.75 -14.48 -17.67
C LEU A 63 -0.42 -15.23 -17.48
N ALA A 64 0.27 -14.96 -16.36
CA ALA A 64 1.54 -15.60 -16.04
C ALA A 64 1.39 -17.11 -15.79
N ASP A 65 0.32 -17.53 -15.11
CA ASP A 65 0.04 -18.94 -14.85
C ASP A 65 -0.33 -19.67 -16.14
N ARG A 66 -1.07 -19.03 -17.05
CA ARG A 66 -1.41 -19.62 -18.37
C ARG A 66 -0.19 -19.81 -19.24
N ASN A 67 0.78 -18.89 -19.19
CA ASN A 67 1.99 -18.91 -20.02
C ASN A 67 3.14 -19.69 -19.39
N GLY A 68 3.10 -20.00 -18.08
CA GLY A 68 4.19 -20.61 -17.33
C GLY A 68 5.46 -19.74 -17.23
N GLN A 69 5.38 -18.43 -17.51
CA GLN A 69 6.52 -17.54 -17.70
C GLN A 69 6.41 -16.26 -16.85
N ARG A 70 6.40 -16.40 -15.51
CA ARG A 70 6.21 -15.28 -14.57
C ARG A 70 7.19 -14.13 -14.78
N ILE A 71 8.47 -14.42 -14.89
CA ILE A 71 9.51 -13.39 -15.06
C ILE A 71 9.39 -12.68 -16.41
N ARG A 72 9.04 -13.40 -17.48
CA ARG A 72 8.80 -12.77 -18.79
C ARG A 72 7.59 -11.86 -18.76
N THR A 73 6.51 -12.29 -18.13
CA THR A 73 5.29 -11.47 -17.93
C THR A 73 5.61 -10.22 -17.09
N LEU A 74 6.40 -10.34 -16.03
CA LEU A 74 6.86 -9.22 -15.22
C LEU A 74 7.67 -8.21 -16.05
N ARG A 75 8.57 -8.68 -16.93
CA ARG A 75 9.35 -7.80 -17.82
C ARG A 75 8.46 -7.04 -18.80
N TRP A 76 7.46 -7.69 -19.41
CA TRP A 76 6.50 -7.04 -20.29
C TRP A 76 5.65 -6.00 -19.57
N ALA A 77 5.18 -6.32 -18.37
CA ALA A 77 4.44 -5.39 -17.53
C ALA A 77 5.29 -4.18 -17.12
N SER A 78 6.56 -4.40 -16.76
CA SER A 78 7.50 -3.30 -16.45
C SER A 78 7.80 -2.42 -17.66
N ALA A 79 7.91 -3.00 -18.85
CA ALA A 79 8.07 -2.25 -20.10
C ALA A 79 6.83 -1.40 -20.41
N LEU A 80 5.62 -1.98 -20.26
CA LEU A 80 4.36 -1.26 -20.42
C LEU A 80 4.22 -0.11 -19.39
N ALA A 81 4.66 -0.33 -18.15
CA ALA A 81 4.67 0.70 -17.12
C ALA A 81 5.61 1.86 -17.49
N LEU A 82 6.79 1.58 -18.06
CA LEU A 82 7.70 2.62 -18.57
C LEU A 82 7.09 3.40 -19.73
N VAL A 83 6.43 2.71 -20.68
CA VAL A 83 5.72 3.38 -21.79
C VAL A 83 4.60 4.29 -21.25
N ALA A 84 3.83 3.82 -20.26
CA ALA A 84 2.81 4.64 -19.62
C ALA A 84 3.40 5.84 -18.85
N ALA A 85 4.57 5.68 -18.21
CA ALA A 85 5.27 6.76 -17.54
C ALA A 85 5.78 7.82 -18.55
N LEU A 86 6.32 7.39 -19.70
CA LEU A 86 6.71 8.30 -20.79
C LEU A 86 5.49 9.03 -21.36
N ALA A 87 4.39 8.33 -21.62
CA ALA A 87 3.14 8.94 -22.06
C ALA A 87 2.63 9.97 -21.04
N LEU A 88 2.70 9.65 -19.73
CA LEU A 88 2.31 10.56 -18.66
C LEU A 88 3.18 11.83 -18.64
N ALA A 89 4.49 11.70 -18.85
CA ALA A 89 5.41 12.85 -18.91
C ALA A 89 5.08 13.81 -20.06
N LEU A 90 4.50 13.31 -21.14
CA LEU A 90 4.10 14.08 -22.31
C LEU A 90 2.62 14.53 -22.25
N ALA A 91 1.81 13.96 -21.34
CA ALA A 91 0.37 14.19 -21.28
C ALA A 91 -0.02 15.53 -20.64
N GLY A 92 0.87 16.16 -19.85
CA GLY A 92 0.56 17.38 -19.10
C GLY A 92 -0.17 18.46 -19.92
N PRO A 93 0.34 18.88 -21.08
CA PRO A 93 -0.32 19.88 -21.91
C PRO A 93 -1.54 19.36 -22.69
N LEU A 94 -1.77 18.06 -22.73
CA LEU A 94 -2.78 17.42 -23.58
C LEU A 94 -4.14 17.17 -22.88
N GLY A 95 -4.23 17.51 -21.59
CA GLY A 95 -5.49 17.55 -20.86
C GLY A 95 -5.71 16.38 -19.87
N THR A 96 -6.66 16.61 -18.97
CA THR A 96 -6.94 15.74 -17.81
C THR A 96 -7.27 14.30 -18.19
N ALA A 97 -8.07 14.09 -19.25
CA ALA A 97 -8.48 12.73 -19.64
C ALA A 97 -7.28 11.84 -20.01
N LEU A 98 -6.30 12.40 -20.71
CA LEU A 98 -5.09 11.66 -21.08
C LEU A 98 -4.21 11.39 -19.86
N ILE A 99 -4.09 12.32 -18.92
CA ILE A 99 -3.38 12.12 -17.66
C ILE A 99 -4.00 10.95 -16.90
N VAL A 100 -5.34 10.93 -16.74
CA VAL A 100 -6.07 9.85 -16.06
C VAL A 100 -5.82 8.51 -16.76
N ALA A 101 -5.93 8.47 -18.09
CA ALA A 101 -5.69 7.24 -18.86
C ALA A 101 -4.26 6.72 -18.69
N CYS A 102 -3.25 7.59 -18.73
CA CYS A 102 -1.85 7.23 -18.51
C CYS A 102 -1.62 6.71 -17.08
N VAL A 103 -2.21 7.34 -16.06
CA VAL A 103 -2.10 6.87 -14.66
C VAL A 103 -2.77 5.50 -14.49
N VAL A 104 -3.95 5.29 -15.04
CA VAL A 104 -4.63 3.98 -15.00
C VAL A 104 -3.77 2.91 -15.66
N LEU A 105 -3.26 3.17 -16.87
CA LEU A 105 -2.40 2.24 -17.59
C LEU A 105 -1.12 1.94 -16.81
N LEU A 106 -0.49 2.96 -16.22
CA LEU A 106 0.70 2.83 -15.39
C LEU A 106 0.46 1.87 -14.21
N PHE A 107 -0.65 2.07 -13.47
CA PHE A 107 -0.95 1.23 -12.30
C PHE A 107 -1.49 -0.14 -12.66
N VAL A 108 -2.20 -0.31 -13.78
CA VAL A 108 -2.55 -1.62 -14.32
C VAL A 108 -1.29 -2.40 -14.67
N ALA A 109 -0.35 -1.80 -15.39
CA ALA A 109 0.91 -2.43 -15.73
C ALA A 109 1.75 -2.76 -14.48
N ASN A 110 1.88 -1.79 -13.58
CA ASN A 110 2.67 -1.94 -12.35
C ASN A 110 2.08 -2.98 -11.38
N GLY A 111 0.80 -3.31 -11.48
CA GLY A 111 0.10 -4.32 -10.66
C GLY A 111 0.65 -5.74 -10.81
N ALA A 112 1.45 -6.02 -11.83
CA ALA A 112 2.12 -7.30 -12.05
C ALA A 112 3.32 -7.52 -11.11
N VAL A 113 4.01 -6.44 -10.70
CA VAL A 113 5.36 -6.54 -10.13
C VAL A 113 5.37 -7.30 -8.81
N VAL A 114 4.49 -6.96 -7.87
CA VAL A 114 4.46 -7.60 -6.55
C VAL A 114 4.10 -9.09 -6.66
N PRO A 115 2.94 -9.50 -7.21
CA PRO A 115 2.54 -10.90 -7.18
C PRO A 115 3.51 -11.80 -7.95
N LEU A 116 4.02 -11.36 -9.10
CA LEU A 116 4.91 -12.18 -9.91
C LEU A 116 6.32 -12.28 -9.32
N SER A 117 6.85 -11.18 -8.76
CA SER A 117 8.16 -11.21 -8.08
C SER A 117 8.10 -11.99 -6.76
N GLU A 118 7.03 -11.87 -5.97
CA GLU A 118 6.84 -12.66 -4.74
C GLU A 118 6.75 -14.16 -5.03
N ALA A 119 5.92 -14.55 -6.00
CA ALA A 119 5.78 -15.94 -6.37
C ALA A 119 7.11 -16.55 -6.86
N SER A 120 7.87 -15.80 -7.69
CA SER A 120 9.17 -16.24 -8.18
C SER A 120 10.22 -16.28 -7.06
N LEU A 121 10.24 -15.29 -6.16
CA LEU A 121 11.12 -15.28 -5.00
C LEU A 121 10.82 -16.45 -4.05
N ALA A 122 9.54 -16.69 -3.75
CA ALA A 122 9.11 -17.79 -2.91
C ALA A 122 9.54 -19.16 -3.50
N HIS A 123 9.43 -19.33 -4.83
CA HIS A 123 9.91 -20.52 -5.51
C HIS A 123 11.43 -20.73 -5.31
N HIS A 124 12.22 -19.66 -5.43
CA HIS A 124 13.69 -19.73 -5.23
C HIS A 124 14.10 -19.94 -3.77
N LEU A 125 13.27 -19.57 -2.80
CA LEU A 125 13.53 -19.71 -1.38
C LEU A 125 12.85 -20.93 -0.75
N HIS A 126 12.16 -21.75 -1.55
CA HIS A 126 11.53 -22.98 -1.06
C HIS A 126 12.59 -24.04 -0.79
N THR A 127 12.59 -24.57 0.42
CA THR A 127 13.47 -25.66 0.88
C THR A 127 12.62 -26.87 1.26
N GLU A 128 13.24 -28.01 1.56
CA GLU A 128 12.56 -29.19 2.08
C GLU A 128 11.79 -28.90 3.39
N ARG A 129 12.22 -27.89 4.16
CA ARG A 129 11.60 -27.44 5.41
C ARG A 129 10.54 -26.33 5.20
N GLY A 130 10.24 -25.96 3.93
CA GLY A 130 9.34 -24.87 3.58
C GLY A 130 10.06 -23.59 3.14
N LEU A 131 9.39 -22.44 3.22
CA LEU A 131 9.94 -21.15 2.82
C LEU A 131 10.99 -20.66 3.82
N ASP A 132 12.17 -20.27 3.32
CA ASP A 132 13.20 -19.57 4.12
C ASP A 132 12.76 -18.12 4.40
N THR A 133 12.01 -17.94 5.49
CA THR A 133 11.42 -16.66 5.88
C THR A 133 12.47 -15.62 6.24
N ALA A 134 13.65 -16.05 6.75
CA ALA A 134 14.72 -15.13 7.11
C ALA A 134 15.37 -14.50 5.87
N ARG A 135 15.58 -15.28 4.81
CA ARG A 135 16.08 -14.76 3.53
C ARG A 135 15.01 -13.94 2.81
N TYR A 136 13.75 -14.36 2.87
CA TYR A 136 12.65 -13.60 2.31
C TYR A 136 12.57 -12.20 2.95
N GLY A 137 12.62 -12.10 4.28
CA GLY A 137 12.60 -10.81 5.00
C GLY A 137 13.77 -9.90 4.60
N ARG A 138 14.99 -10.45 4.43
CA ARG A 138 16.15 -9.68 3.99
C ARG A 138 16.00 -9.12 2.56
N VAL A 139 15.33 -9.82 1.67
CA VAL A 139 15.04 -9.30 0.33
C VAL A 139 13.93 -8.24 0.41
N ARG A 140 12.90 -8.49 1.22
CA ARG A 140 11.73 -7.62 1.33
C ARG A 140 12.05 -6.23 1.91
N VAL A 141 13.03 -6.13 2.81
CA VAL A 141 13.45 -4.86 3.43
C VAL A 141 13.98 -3.85 2.42
N TRP A 142 14.56 -4.31 1.29
CA TRP A 142 15.01 -3.43 0.21
C TRP A 142 13.87 -2.58 -0.38
N GLY A 143 12.63 -3.07 -0.35
CA GLY A 143 11.47 -2.29 -0.75
C GLY A 143 11.24 -1.07 0.16
N SER A 144 11.27 -1.25 1.47
CA SER A 144 11.12 -0.13 2.40
C SER A 144 12.25 0.89 2.27
N LEU A 145 13.50 0.42 2.06
CA LEU A 145 14.64 1.30 1.80
C LEU A 145 14.45 2.08 0.49
N GLY A 146 13.99 1.43 -0.58
CA GLY A 146 13.69 2.09 -1.86
C GLY A 146 12.64 3.18 -1.71
N PHE A 147 11.57 2.90 -0.96
CA PHE A 147 10.55 3.91 -0.66
C PHE A 147 11.14 5.11 0.07
N ILE A 148 11.84 4.90 1.20
CA ILE A 148 12.41 5.98 2.02
C ILE A 148 13.39 6.83 1.20
N VAL A 149 14.29 6.20 0.46
CA VAL A 149 15.26 6.91 -0.39
C VAL A 149 14.53 7.74 -1.44
N ALA A 150 13.53 7.20 -2.11
CA ALA A 150 12.82 7.92 -3.17
C ALA A 150 11.99 9.09 -2.64
N VAL A 151 11.30 8.93 -1.50
CA VAL A 151 10.50 10.05 -0.95
C VAL A 151 11.40 11.14 -0.39
N ALA A 152 12.50 10.80 0.27
CA ALA A 152 13.44 11.78 0.80
C ALA A 152 14.20 12.50 -0.34
N ALA A 153 14.91 11.74 -1.20
CA ALA A 153 15.65 12.31 -2.31
C ALA A 153 14.75 13.07 -3.28
N GLY A 154 13.56 12.52 -3.60
CA GLY A 154 12.55 13.18 -4.45
C GLY A 154 12.14 14.53 -3.88
N GLY A 155 11.97 14.65 -2.56
CA GLY A 155 11.65 15.92 -1.91
C GLY A 155 12.73 16.98 -2.10
N PHE A 156 14.00 16.62 -1.84
CA PHE A 156 15.12 17.55 -2.05
C PHE A 156 15.29 17.93 -3.51
N VAL A 157 15.19 16.98 -4.43
CA VAL A 157 15.35 17.24 -5.86
C VAL A 157 14.21 18.12 -6.38
N LEU A 158 12.94 17.80 -6.05
CA LEU A 158 11.79 18.62 -6.48
C LEU A 158 11.75 19.99 -5.80
N GLN A 159 12.37 20.16 -4.64
CA GLN A 159 12.57 21.48 -4.02
C GLN A 159 13.47 22.37 -4.88
N GLY A 160 14.51 21.80 -5.51
CA GLY A 160 15.44 22.54 -6.35
C GLY A 160 14.99 22.69 -7.81
N THR A 161 14.38 21.63 -8.39
CA THR A 161 14.02 21.60 -9.83
C THR A 161 12.59 22.07 -10.11
N GLY A 162 11.76 22.15 -9.08
CA GLY A 162 10.32 22.39 -9.21
C GLY A 162 9.51 21.11 -9.51
N VAL A 163 8.20 21.19 -9.22
CA VAL A 163 7.27 20.06 -9.36
C VAL A 163 7.04 19.68 -10.84
N ALA A 164 7.27 20.59 -11.78
CA ALA A 164 7.16 20.32 -13.22
C ALA A 164 8.12 19.21 -13.71
N ALA A 165 9.24 18.99 -13.02
CA ALA A 165 10.19 17.92 -13.33
C ALA A 165 9.72 16.52 -12.85
N PHE A 166 8.70 16.42 -12.01
CA PHE A 166 8.21 15.18 -11.41
C PHE A 166 7.99 14.03 -12.40
N PRO A 167 7.32 14.22 -13.57
CA PRO A 167 7.04 13.11 -14.48
C PRO A 167 8.32 12.45 -15.01
N TRP A 168 9.38 13.21 -15.21
CA TRP A 168 10.67 12.69 -15.68
C TRP A 168 11.38 11.84 -14.62
N PHE A 169 11.21 12.17 -13.32
CA PHE A 169 11.69 11.30 -12.23
C PHE A 169 10.86 10.01 -12.13
N VAL A 170 9.56 10.07 -12.42
CA VAL A 170 8.73 8.87 -12.58
C VAL A 170 9.28 8.00 -13.71
N VAL A 171 9.55 8.55 -14.88
CA VAL A 171 10.17 7.83 -16.00
C VAL A 171 11.48 7.18 -15.57
N ALA A 172 12.37 7.92 -14.88
CA ALA A 172 13.65 7.39 -14.42
C ALA A 172 13.48 6.20 -13.46
N THR A 173 12.52 6.26 -12.53
CA THR A 173 12.26 5.16 -11.58
C THR A 173 11.69 3.93 -12.28
N PHE A 174 10.77 4.08 -13.25
CA PHE A 174 10.23 2.95 -14.04
C PHE A 174 11.25 2.40 -15.03
N ALA A 175 12.15 3.21 -15.58
CA ALA A 175 13.30 2.73 -16.37
C ALA A 175 14.25 1.88 -15.50
N ALA A 176 14.54 2.33 -14.27
CA ALA A 176 15.33 1.55 -13.33
C ALA A 176 14.63 0.24 -12.95
N LEU A 177 13.30 0.25 -12.75
CA LEU A 177 12.52 -0.95 -12.48
C LEU A 177 12.62 -1.96 -13.64
N LEU A 178 12.41 -1.50 -14.87
CA LEU A 178 12.55 -2.36 -16.05
C LEU A 178 13.97 -2.91 -16.16
N TRP A 179 14.98 -2.08 -15.97
CA TRP A 179 16.39 -2.50 -15.98
C TRP A 179 16.67 -3.61 -14.98
N MET A 180 16.16 -3.50 -13.75
CA MET A 180 16.29 -4.54 -12.72
C MET A 180 15.46 -5.78 -13.03
N ALA A 181 14.25 -5.63 -13.57
CA ALA A 181 13.42 -6.76 -14.01
C ALA A 181 14.08 -7.59 -15.13
N LEU A 182 14.81 -6.94 -16.03
CA LEU A 182 15.57 -7.62 -17.09
C LEU A 182 16.72 -8.49 -16.54
N ARG A 183 17.25 -8.17 -15.35
CA ARG A 183 18.32 -8.92 -14.68
C ARG A 183 17.84 -10.11 -13.85
N LEU A 184 16.53 -10.27 -13.64
CA LEU A 184 15.99 -11.44 -12.96
C LEU A 184 16.25 -12.70 -13.80
N PRO A 185 16.61 -13.83 -13.17
CA PRO A 185 16.79 -15.09 -13.89
C PRO A 185 15.44 -15.55 -14.48
N ALA A 186 15.47 -16.08 -15.70
CA ALA A 186 14.30 -16.71 -16.28
C ALA A 186 13.98 -17.99 -15.47
N SER A 187 12.74 -18.13 -15.02
CA SER A 187 12.24 -19.34 -14.36
C SER A 187 11.07 -19.90 -15.16
N HIS A 188 11.09 -21.22 -15.37
CA HIS A 188 9.90 -21.96 -15.80
C HIS A 188 9.26 -22.53 -14.53
N ASP A 189 8.14 -21.96 -14.14
CA ASP A 189 7.44 -22.36 -12.92
C ASP A 189 6.39 -23.42 -13.26
N THR A 190 6.47 -24.58 -12.61
CA THR A 190 5.39 -25.57 -12.66
C THR A 190 4.21 -25.05 -11.86
N VAL A 191 3.12 -24.73 -12.54
CA VAL A 191 1.85 -24.32 -11.90
C VAL A 191 1.29 -25.50 -11.13
N ARG A 192 1.16 -25.39 -9.81
CA ARG A 192 0.44 -26.37 -9.00
C ARG A 192 -1.04 -25.96 -8.95
N PRO A 193 -1.98 -26.85 -9.29
CA PRO A 193 -3.39 -26.58 -9.14
C PRO A 193 -3.74 -26.28 -7.68
N HIS A 194 -4.50 -25.21 -7.46
CA HIS A 194 -5.00 -24.88 -6.12
C HIS A 194 -6.06 -25.91 -5.72
N ALA A 195 -5.90 -26.49 -4.52
CA ALA A 195 -6.94 -27.35 -3.95
C ALA A 195 -8.27 -26.58 -3.79
N ARG A 196 -9.37 -27.18 -4.23
CA ARG A 196 -10.71 -26.62 -4.02
C ARG A 196 -11.11 -26.82 -2.56
N SER A 197 -11.59 -25.77 -1.90
CA SER A 197 -12.20 -25.85 -0.58
C SER A 197 -13.71 -26.02 -0.72
N GLU A 198 -14.30 -26.92 0.05
CA GLU A 198 -15.76 -27.16 0.08
C GLU A 198 -16.50 -26.00 0.77
N VAL A 199 -15.86 -25.34 1.74
CA VAL A 199 -16.44 -24.19 2.44
C VAL A 199 -16.24 -22.92 1.62
N GLY A 200 -17.32 -22.18 1.37
CA GLY A 200 -17.25 -20.89 0.66
C GLY A 200 -16.71 -19.78 1.56
N ALA A 201 -15.80 -18.93 1.02
CA ALA A 201 -15.30 -17.76 1.76
C ALA A 201 -16.44 -16.81 2.22
N LEU A 202 -17.54 -16.78 1.49
CA LEU A 202 -18.73 -15.97 1.83
C LEU A 202 -19.42 -16.49 3.12
N GLN A 203 -19.41 -17.80 3.37
CA GLN A 203 -19.97 -18.37 4.60
C GLN A 203 -19.13 -17.96 5.83
N VAL A 204 -17.80 -17.91 5.67
CA VAL A 204 -16.89 -17.41 6.72
C VAL A 204 -17.15 -15.92 6.97
N LEU A 205 -17.30 -15.12 5.93
CA LEU A 205 -17.57 -13.69 6.02
C LEU A 205 -18.89 -13.36 6.74
N ARG A 206 -19.91 -14.25 6.66
CA ARG A 206 -21.20 -14.11 7.35
C ARG A 206 -21.13 -14.33 8.86
N ARG A 207 -20.04 -14.89 9.38
CA ARG A 207 -19.84 -15.03 10.84
C ARG A 207 -19.72 -13.64 11.47
N PRO A 208 -20.49 -13.30 12.53
CA PRO A 208 -20.50 -11.93 13.08
C PRO A 208 -19.11 -11.41 13.46
N ALA A 209 -18.27 -12.23 14.10
CA ALA A 209 -16.90 -11.85 14.44
C ALA A 209 -16.08 -11.45 13.20
N VAL A 210 -16.22 -12.20 12.08
CA VAL A 210 -15.50 -11.96 10.84
C VAL A 210 -16.06 -10.74 10.11
N ALA A 211 -17.38 -10.59 10.07
CA ALA A 211 -18.02 -9.42 9.45
C ALA A 211 -17.60 -8.11 10.16
N TRP A 212 -17.61 -8.08 11.49
CA TRP A 212 -17.15 -6.92 12.25
C TRP A 212 -15.63 -6.70 12.13
N PHE A 213 -14.84 -7.74 11.99
CA PHE A 213 -13.41 -7.64 11.68
C PHE A 213 -13.20 -6.94 10.34
N PHE A 214 -13.89 -7.36 9.26
CA PHE A 214 -13.75 -6.69 7.96
C PHE A 214 -14.31 -5.26 7.96
N ALA A 215 -15.37 -4.98 8.73
CA ALA A 215 -15.85 -3.62 8.93
C ALA A 215 -14.77 -2.74 9.63
N SER A 216 -14.11 -3.27 10.67
CA SER A 216 -12.99 -2.57 11.31
C SER A 216 -11.85 -2.28 10.33
N VAL A 217 -11.46 -3.28 9.53
CA VAL A 217 -10.45 -3.11 8.49
C VAL A 217 -10.85 -2.00 7.50
N PHE A 218 -12.07 -2.07 6.99
CA PHE A 218 -12.58 -1.07 6.03
C PHE A 218 -12.49 0.35 6.60
N PHE A 219 -13.04 0.60 7.78
CA PHE A 219 -13.06 1.95 8.35
C PHE A 219 -11.67 2.44 8.77
N THR A 220 -10.81 1.57 9.29
CA THR A 220 -9.43 1.95 9.65
C THR A 220 -8.60 2.27 8.42
N VAL A 221 -8.73 1.51 7.32
CA VAL A 221 -8.03 1.81 6.07
C VAL A 221 -8.63 3.02 5.35
N LEU A 222 -9.97 3.19 5.41
CA LEU A 222 -10.65 4.39 4.93
C LEU A 222 -10.09 5.66 5.60
N ALA A 223 -9.89 5.62 6.92
CA ALA A 223 -9.23 6.70 7.65
C ALA A 223 -7.82 6.99 7.12
N HIS A 224 -7.04 5.96 6.80
CA HIS A 224 -5.68 6.13 6.25
C HIS A 224 -5.66 6.69 4.82
N THR A 225 -6.75 6.63 4.08
CA THR A 225 -6.84 7.25 2.75
C THR A 225 -6.65 8.75 2.82
N SER A 226 -7.08 9.41 3.93
CA SER A 226 -6.81 10.83 4.16
C SER A 226 -5.31 11.14 4.14
N LEU A 227 -4.49 10.26 4.72
CA LEU A 227 -3.04 10.38 4.69
C LEU A 227 -2.48 10.11 3.28
N TYR A 228 -2.82 8.95 2.70
CA TYR A 228 -2.20 8.50 1.44
C TYR A 228 -2.52 9.39 0.23
N ALA A 229 -3.70 9.98 0.17
CA ALA A 229 -4.13 10.81 -0.96
C ALA A 229 -3.93 12.31 -0.74
N PHE A 230 -4.04 12.79 0.50
CA PHE A 230 -4.17 14.23 0.76
C PHE A 230 -3.09 14.84 1.66
N PHE A 231 -2.27 14.03 2.36
CA PHE A 231 -1.29 14.58 3.31
C PHE A 231 -0.22 15.44 2.64
N SER A 232 0.32 15.00 1.51
CA SER A 232 1.30 15.79 0.77
C SER A 232 0.73 17.12 0.28
N LEU A 233 -0.52 17.11 -0.22
CA LEU A 233 -1.25 18.31 -0.64
C LEU A 233 -1.51 19.25 0.54
N TYR A 234 -1.89 18.71 1.68
CA TYR A 234 -2.10 19.49 2.90
C TYR A 234 -0.83 20.20 3.34
N LEU A 235 0.29 19.48 3.41
CA LEU A 235 1.58 20.05 3.75
C LEU A 235 2.02 21.13 2.75
N ASP A 236 1.76 20.92 1.45
CA ASP A 236 2.08 21.88 0.40
C ASP A 236 1.27 23.18 0.54
N VAL A 237 -0.03 23.09 0.84
CA VAL A 237 -0.89 24.26 1.10
C VAL A 237 -0.46 25.02 2.35
N LEU A 238 0.06 24.31 3.35
CA LEU A 238 0.64 24.93 4.56
C LEU A 238 2.03 25.54 4.30
N GLY A 239 2.52 25.55 3.06
CA GLY A 239 3.80 26.14 2.70
C GLY A 239 5.02 25.28 3.08
N GLN A 240 4.82 24.01 3.44
CA GLN A 240 5.94 23.15 3.82
C GLN A 240 6.81 22.80 2.59
N ALA A 241 8.13 22.76 2.81
CA ALA A 241 9.10 22.40 1.79
C ALA A 241 8.86 20.97 1.26
N LYS A 242 9.12 20.72 -0.02
CA LYS A 242 8.98 19.35 -0.60
C LYS A 242 9.89 18.34 0.09
N SER A 243 11.07 18.79 0.54
CA SER A 243 11.99 18.00 1.37
C SER A 243 11.36 17.60 2.71
N ALA A 244 10.65 18.52 3.39
CA ALA A 244 9.93 18.21 4.63
C ALA A 244 8.81 17.19 4.39
N ILE A 245 8.04 17.32 3.28
CA ILE A 245 7.02 16.33 2.88
C ILE A 245 7.65 14.95 2.73
N GLY A 246 8.75 14.84 1.99
CA GLY A 246 9.47 13.57 1.81
C GLY A 246 9.99 12.98 3.12
N LEU A 247 10.56 13.81 4.00
CA LEU A 247 11.04 13.35 5.31
C LEU A 247 9.91 12.84 6.20
N MET A 248 8.72 13.48 6.19
CA MET A 248 7.55 13.00 6.92
C MET A 248 7.14 11.58 6.50
N TRP A 249 7.13 11.30 5.19
CA TRP A 249 6.88 9.97 4.67
C TRP A 249 8.02 8.99 5.00
N GLY A 250 9.26 9.46 4.94
CA GLY A 250 10.44 8.68 5.33
C GLY A 250 10.39 8.25 6.80
N VAL A 251 10.01 9.16 7.70
CA VAL A 251 9.83 8.85 9.14
C VAL A 251 8.73 7.82 9.32
N ALA A 252 7.57 7.98 8.67
CA ALA A 252 6.45 7.05 8.78
C ALA A 252 6.86 5.61 8.39
N VAL A 253 7.56 5.42 7.27
CA VAL A 253 8.02 4.10 6.84
C VAL A 253 9.22 3.62 7.66
N GLY A 254 10.07 4.52 8.13
CA GLY A 254 11.20 4.18 9.03
C GLY A 254 10.74 3.52 10.33
N VAL A 255 9.71 4.06 10.96
CA VAL A 255 9.16 3.46 12.20
C VAL A 255 8.46 2.13 11.95
N GLU A 256 7.91 1.89 10.75
CA GLU A 256 7.39 0.56 10.37
C GLU A 256 8.50 -0.50 10.35
N ILE A 257 9.67 -0.17 9.78
CA ILE A 257 10.82 -1.09 9.75
C ILE A 257 11.23 -1.46 11.18
N VAL A 258 11.33 -0.46 12.05
CA VAL A 258 11.68 -0.68 13.47
C VAL A 258 10.60 -1.57 14.14
N PHE A 259 9.31 -1.30 13.91
CA PHE A 259 8.25 -2.11 14.48
C PHE A 259 8.34 -3.56 14.02
N PHE A 260 8.46 -3.81 12.70
CA PHE A 260 8.54 -5.18 12.15
C PHE A 260 9.81 -5.92 12.62
N TRP A 261 10.92 -5.20 12.86
CA TRP A 261 12.14 -5.80 13.40
C TRP A 261 11.96 -6.32 14.83
N PHE A 262 11.21 -5.59 15.65
CA PHE A 262 10.98 -5.92 17.05
C PHE A 262 9.59 -6.51 17.34
N GLN A 263 8.77 -6.78 16.32
CA GLN A 263 7.36 -7.18 16.50
C GLN A 263 7.19 -8.43 17.40
N GLY A 264 8.09 -9.40 17.34
CA GLY A 264 8.03 -10.60 18.18
C GLY A 264 8.01 -10.31 19.68
N ARG A 265 8.64 -9.19 20.12
CA ARG A 265 8.65 -8.78 21.53
C ARG A 265 7.40 -7.99 21.94
N TRP A 266 6.77 -7.30 20.99
CA TRP A 266 5.67 -6.38 21.28
C TRP A 266 4.31 -7.00 20.99
N PHE A 267 4.25 -7.88 20.00
CA PHE A 267 3.00 -8.40 19.49
C PHE A 267 2.29 -9.32 20.49
N GLU A 268 3.03 -9.98 21.39
CA GLU A 268 2.52 -10.84 22.46
C GLU A 268 1.83 -10.07 23.60
N ARG A 269 2.04 -8.73 23.69
CA ARG A 269 1.49 -7.89 24.76
C ARG A 269 -0.01 -7.67 24.66
N LEU A 270 -0.60 -7.80 23.49
CA LEU A 270 -2.03 -7.63 23.24
C LEU A 270 -2.56 -8.79 22.41
N THR A 271 -3.85 -9.09 22.57
CA THR A 271 -4.55 -10.01 21.66
C THR A 271 -4.60 -9.40 20.26
N LEU A 272 -4.86 -10.23 19.23
CA LEU A 272 -4.98 -9.73 17.84
C LEU A 272 -6.07 -8.65 17.73
N HIS A 273 -7.21 -8.83 18.36
CA HIS A 273 -8.27 -7.82 18.43
C HIS A 273 -7.85 -6.60 19.25
N GLY A 274 -7.08 -6.81 20.33
CA GLY A 274 -6.51 -5.73 21.11
C GLY A 274 -5.63 -4.81 20.28
N TRP A 275 -4.81 -5.39 19.38
CA TRP A 275 -4.02 -4.61 18.41
C TRP A 275 -4.88 -3.84 17.41
N LEU A 276 -6.01 -4.40 16.92
CA LEU A 276 -6.93 -3.66 16.05
C LEU A 276 -7.54 -2.46 16.76
N VAL A 277 -8.00 -2.65 18.01
CA VAL A 277 -8.57 -1.56 18.82
C VAL A 277 -7.52 -0.48 19.10
N ALA A 278 -6.32 -0.87 19.53
CA ALA A 278 -5.23 0.07 19.80
C ALA A 278 -4.82 0.83 18.55
N ALA A 279 -4.67 0.15 17.40
CA ALA A 279 -4.30 0.77 16.15
C ALA A 279 -5.34 1.78 15.66
N ALA A 280 -6.63 1.43 15.69
CA ALA A 280 -7.71 2.32 15.30
C ALA A 280 -7.90 3.48 16.30
N GLY A 281 -7.75 3.24 17.61
CA GLY A 281 -7.78 4.29 18.63
C GLY A 281 -6.64 5.28 18.48
N VAL A 282 -5.41 4.80 18.27
CA VAL A 282 -4.24 5.67 17.98
C VAL A 282 -4.44 6.41 16.66
N ALA A 283 -5.04 5.78 15.63
CA ALA A 283 -5.34 6.44 14.35
C ALA A 283 -6.36 7.59 14.54
N THR A 284 -7.35 7.42 15.41
CA THR A 284 -8.30 8.48 15.77
C THR A 284 -7.55 9.72 16.30
N LEU A 285 -6.67 9.53 17.28
CA LEU A 285 -5.88 10.63 17.85
C LEU A 285 -4.87 11.20 16.83
N ARG A 286 -4.26 10.35 16.03
CA ARG A 286 -3.32 10.75 14.98
C ARG A 286 -3.96 11.69 13.97
N PHE A 287 -5.10 11.31 13.39
CA PHE A 287 -5.75 12.13 12.36
C PHE A 287 -6.37 13.41 12.93
N ALA A 288 -6.90 13.38 14.16
CA ALA A 288 -7.27 14.59 14.88
C ALA A 288 -6.05 15.51 15.09
N GLY A 289 -4.89 14.93 15.48
CA GLY A 289 -3.65 15.68 15.62
C GLY A 289 -3.17 16.32 14.31
N VAL A 290 -3.27 15.60 13.18
CA VAL A 290 -2.94 16.16 11.86
C VAL A 290 -3.87 17.32 11.51
N ALA A 291 -5.19 17.21 11.81
CA ALA A 291 -6.16 18.28 11.56
C ALA A 291 -5.90 19.53 12.43
N LEU A 292 -5.54 19.33 13.70
CA LEU A 292 -5.36 20.43 14.67
C LEU A 292 -3.99 21.11 14.54
N PHE A 293 -2.95 20.37 14.28
CA PHE A 293 -1.55 20.84 14.41
C PHE A 293 -0.85 21.00 13.05
N GLY A 294 -1.60 21.18 11.96
CA GLY A 294 -1.05 21.33 10.61
C GLY A 294 0.06 22.39 10.48
N ASN A 295 0.00 23.45 11.27
CA ASN A 295 0.99 24.54 11.27
C ASN A 295 2.30 24.19 12.04
N SER A 296 2.34 23.08 12.77
CA SER A 296 3.51 22.67 13.55
C SER A 296 4.17 21.42 12.97
N LEU A 297 5.28 21.60 12.27
CA LEU A 297 6.03 20.51 11.66
C LEU A 297 6.49 19.48 12.70
N GLY A 298 6.87 19.92 13.92
CA GLY A 298 7.28 19.04 15.01
C GLY A 298 6.14 18.14 15.52
N LEU A 299 4.94 18.71 15.69
CA LEU A 299 3.77 17.93 16.10
C LEU A 299 3.30 16.99 14.99
N LEU A 300 3.37 17.42 13.72
CA LEU A 300 3.11 16.54 12.58
C LEU A 300 4.09 15.38 12.53
N ALA A 301 5.38 15.61 12.80
CA ALA A 301 6.40 14.55 12.88
C ALA A 301 6.05 13.52 13.97
N LEU A 302 5.59 13.96 15.14
CA LEU A 302 5.12 13.06 16.20
C LEU A 302 3.94 12.18 15.72
N THR A 303 3.01 12.75 14.93
CA THR A 303 1.93 11.95 14.35
C THR A 303 2.45 10.88 13.38
N GLN A 304 3.57 11.12 12.68
CA GLN A 304 4.17 10.11 11.80
C GLN A 304 4.81 8.96 12.58
N LEU A 305 5.35 9.19 13.78
CA LEU A 305 5.88 8.12 14.63
C LEU A 305 4.80 7.09 15.02
N THR A 306 3.54 7.52 15.14
CA THR A 306 2.43 6.61 15.44
C THR A 306 2.08 5.66 14.28
N HIS A 307 2.67 5.87 13.09
CA HIS A 307 2.40 5.05 11.90
C HIS A 307 2.75 3.56 12.13
N ALA A 308 3.77 3.27 12.92
CA ALA A 308 4.11 1.91 13.34
C ALA A 308 2.92 1.16 13.97
N VAL A 309 2.14 1.83 14.81
CA VAL A 309 0.97 1.23 15.47
C VAL A 309 -0.23 1.24 14.52
N THR A 310 -0.51 2.39 13.91
CA THR A 310 -1.73 2.57 13.10
C THR A 310 -1.70 1.78 11.80
N PHE A 311 -0.52 1.47 11.26
CA PHE A 311 -0.37 0.70 10.03
C PHE A 311 0.31 -0.66 10.27
N ALA A 312 1.57 -0.70 10.78
CA ALA A 312 2.32 -1.95 10.82
C ALA A 312 1.70 -2.98 11.79
N ALA A 313 1.36 -2.56 13.02
CA ALA A 313 0.70 -3.45 13.99
C ALA A 313 -0.70 -3.85 13.52
N HIS A 314 -1.50 -2.90 12.97
CA HIS A 314 -2.81 -3.18 12.38
C HIS A 314 -2.71 -4.23 11.27
N HIS A 315 -1.80 -4.03 10.31
CA HIS A 315 -1.59 -4.95 9.19
C HIS A 315 -1.19 -6.35 9.68
N ALA A 316 -0.23 -6.45 10.60
CA ALA A 316 0.20 -7.72 11.16
C ALA A 316 -0.95 -8.47 11.86
N ALA A 317 -1.77 -7.75 12.66
CA ALA A 317 -2.95 -8.32 13.31
C ALA A 317 -4.00 -8.78 12.29
N CYS A 318 -4.25 -8.00 11.23
CA CYS A 318 -5.16 -8.37 10.16
C CYS A 318 -4.72 -9.65 9.45
N ILE A 319 -3.45 -9.77 9.08
CA ILE A 319 -2.93 -10.97 8.42
C ILE A 319 -3.05 -12.19 9.33
N ALA A 320 -2.75 -12.06 10.63
CA ALA A 320 -2.89 -13.15 11.60
C ALA A 320 -4.35 -13.61 11.74
N LEU A 321 -5.31 -12.67 11.83
CA LEU A 321 -6.74 -12.98 11.88
C LEU A 321 -7.25 -13.63 10.59
N ILE A 322 -6.78 -13.17 9.43
CA ILE A 322 -7.11 -13.80 8.14
C ILE A 322 -6.62 -15.26 8.12
N HIS A 323 -5.39 -15.51 8.57
CA HIS A 323 -4.87 -16.88 8.65
C HIS A 323 -5.68 -17.77 9.62
N ARG A 324 -6.19 -17.18 10.70
CA ARG A 324 -7.04 -17.88 11.70
C ARG A 324 -8.43 -18.20 11.17
N HIS A 325 -9.10 -17.22 10.52
CA HIS A 325 -10.47 -17.37 10.03
C HIS A 325 -10.58 -18.09 8.70
N PHE A 326 -9.52 -18.04 7.87
CA PHE A 326 -9.45 -18.62 6.53
C PHE A 326 -8.26 -19.60 6.42
N PRO A 327 -8.30 -20.75 7.10
CA PRO A 327 -7.18 -21.71 7.09
C PRO A 327 -7.08 -22.45 5.74
N GLY A 328 -5.90 -23.01 5.48
CA GLY A 328 -5.67 -23.91 4.34
C GLY A 328 -5.95 -23.26 2.98
N ALA A 329 -6.76 -23.93 2.16
CA ALA A 329 -7.13 -23.48 0.80
C ALA A 329 -7.95 -22.16 0.76
N LEU A 330 -8.59 -21.78 1.89
CA LEU A 330 -9.33 -20.50 1.98
C LEU A 330 -8.43 -19.29 2.19
N ARG A 331 -7.16 -19.45 2.57
CA ARG A 331 -6.25 -18.34 2.89
C ARG A 331 -6.15 -17.31 1.78
N ALA A 332 -5.96 -17.77 0.54
CA ALA A 332 -5.88 -16.86 -0.62
C ALA A 332 -7.17 -16.06 -0.82
N ARG A 333 -8.35 -16.68 -0.57
CA ARG A 333 -9.64 -15.99 -0.65
C ARG A 333 -9.82 -14.96 0.47
N GLY A 334 -9.37 -15.28 1.70
CA GLY A 334 -9.35 -14.34 2.82
C GLY A 334 -8.46 -13.12 2.55
N GLN A 335 -7.28 -13.34 1.98
CA GLN A 335 -6.38 -12.26 1.57
C GLN A 335 -6.97 -11.42 0.42
N ALA A 336 -7.66 -12.06 -0.54
CA ALA A 336 -8.37 -11.36 -1.60
C ALA A 336 -9.48 -10.45 -1.04
N LEU A 337 -10.29 -10.94 -0.11
CA LEU A 337 -11.30 -10.13 0.60
C LEU A 337 -10.65 -8.96 1.35
N TYR A 338 -9.54 -9.20 2.03
CA TYR A 338 -8.79 -8.16 2.72
C TYR A 338 -8.28 -7.06 1.77
N SER A 339 -7.73 -7.45 0.63
CA SER A 339 -7.29 -6.49 -0.38
C SER A 339 -8.46 -5.71 -0.99
N THR A 340 -9.57 -6.40 -1.31
CA THR A 340 -10.72 -5.78 -1.97
C THR A 340 -11.51 -4.88 -1.03
N LEU A 341 -11.92 -5.40 0.14
CA LEU A 341 -12.74 -4.64 1.10
C LEU A 341 -11.89 -3.63 1.89
N GLY A 342 -10.69 -4.06 2.33
CA GLY A 342 -9.80 -3.22 3.12
C GLY A 342 -9.17 -2.10 2.32
N TYR A 343 -8.50 -2.38 1.22
CA TYR A 343 -7.73 -1.38 0.47
C TYR A 343 -8.43 -0.88 -0.80
N GLY A 344 -9.11 -1.77 -1.53
CA GLY A 344 -9.81 -1.39 -2.76
C GLY A 344 -10.99 -0.48 -2.49
N LEU A 345 -12.01 -0.99 -1.81
CA LEU A 345 -13.25 -0.26 -1.57
C LEU A 345 -13.03 0.97 -0.68
N SER A 346 -12.24 0.85 0.40
CA SER A 346 -11.91 1.99 1.26
C SER A 346 -11.13 3.07 0.52
N GLY A 347 -10.20 2.68 -0.36
CA GLY A 347 -9.43 3.62 -1.17
C GLY A 347 -10.30 4.36 -2.19
N VAL A 348 -11.29 3.68 -2.79
CA VAL A 348 -12.25 4.31 -3.70
C VAL A 348 -13.13 5.32 -2.98
N VAL A 349 -13.76 4.89 -1.89
CA VAL A 349 -14.61 5.76 -1.07
C VAL A 349 -13.83 6.94 -0.52
N GLY A 350 -12.64 6.68 0.04
CA GLY A 350 -11.81 7.71 0.66
C GLY A 350 -11.22 8.70 -0.34
N GLY A 351 -10.85 8.26 -1.55
CA GLY A 351 -10.39 9.14 -2.60
C GLY A 351 -11.48 10.10 -3.07
N LEU A 352 -12.69 9.58 -3.38
CA LEU A 352 -13.82 10.41 -3.82
C LEU A 352 -14.32 11.32 -2.69
N ALA A 353 -14.60 10.76 -1.51
CA ALA A 353 -15.11 11.55 -0.39
C ALA A 353 -14.07 12.58 0.08
N GLY A 354 -12.79 12.20 0.15
CA GLY A 354 -11.72 13.12 0.51
C GLY A 354 -11.53 14.23 -0.53
N GLY A 355 -11.71 13.93 -1.83
CA GLY A 355 -11.72 14.92 -2.90
C GLY A 355 -12.82 15.96 -2.70
N VAL A 356 -14.06 15.51 -2.46
CA VAL A 356 -15.20 16.40 -2.17
C VAL A 356 -14.95 17.21 -0.90
N LEU A 357 -14.55 16.57 0.18
CA LEU A 357 -14.29 17.26 1.46
C LEU A 357 -13.17 18.29 1.34
N SER A 358 -12.07 17.96 0.66
CA SER A 358 -10.94 18.89 0.51
C SER A 358 -11.30 20.09 -0.38
N GLU A 359 -12.12 19.89 -1.41
CA GLU A 359 -12.58 20.95 -2.32
C GLU A 359 -13.48 21.95 -1.62
N HIS A 360 -14.44 21.47 -0.80
CA HIS A 360 -15.50 22.32 -0.22
C HIS A 360 -15.23 22.77 1.21
N LEU A 361 -14.53 21.96 2.03
CA LEU A 361 -14.33 22.19 3.47
C LEU A 361 -12.84 22.28 3.86
N GLY A 362 -11.94 22.08 2.89
CA GLY A 362 -10.49 22.12 3.10
C GLY A 362 -9.91 20.82 3.67
N PHE A 363 -8.56 20.76 3.71
CA PHE A 363 -7.85 19.53 4.08
C PHE A 363 -8.05 19.12 5.55
N ALA A 364 -8.21 20.07 6.47
CA ALA A 364 -8.46 19.74 7.87
C ALA A 364 -9.72 18.87 8.03
N ALA A 365 -10.80 19.15 7.25
CA ALA A 365 -12.03 18.36 7.26
C ALA A 365 -11.79 16.90 6.81
N VAL A 366 -10.87 16.67 5.87
CA VAL A 366 -10.50 15.30 5.43
C VAL A 366 -9.87 14.51 6.58
N PHE A 367 -9.00 15.14 7.39
CA PHE A 367 -8.36 14.49 8.53
C PHE A 367 -9.32 14.32 9.72
N TRP A 368 -10.26 15.26 9.94
CA TRP A 368 -11.35 15.07 10.92
C TRP A 368 -12.27 13.91 10.52
N ALA A 369 -12.64 13.80 9.25
CA ALA A 369 -13.39 12.66 8.74
C ALA A 369 -12.57 11.35 8.92
N GLY A 370 -11.27 11.39 8.64
CA GLY A 370 -10.35 10.27 8.91
C GLY A 370 -10.36 9.85 10.39
N SER A 371 -10.30 10.83 11.31
CA SER A 371 -10.39 10.58 12.76
C SER A 371 -11.71 9.90 13.13
N ALA A 372 -12.85 10.41 12.63
CA ALA A 372 -14.16 9.81 12.86
C ALA A 372 -14.26 8.37 12.32
N MET A 373 -13.76 8.12 11.11
CA MET A 373 -13.74 6.77 10.52
C MET A 373 -12.84 5.81 11.32
N ALA A 374 -11.71 6.27 11.83
CA ALA A 374 -10.85 5.46 12.70
C ALA A 374 -11.56 5.10 14.01
N ALA A 375 -12.32 6.02 14.61
CA ALA A 375 -13.12 5.75 15.80
C ALA A 375 -14.21 4.68 15.51
N VAL A 376 -14.90 4.77 14.37
CA VAL A 376 -15.83 3.71 13.92
C VAL A 376 -15.08 2.39 13.73
N GLY A 377 -13.89 2.40 13.16
CA GLY A 377 -13.02 1.22 13.04
C GLY A 377 -12.69 0.57 14.38
N ALA A 378 -12.40 1.37 15.42
CA ALA A 378 -12.17 0.90 16.78
C ALA A 378 -13.43 0.25 17.40
N MET A 379 -14.60 0.86 17.21
CA MET A 379 -15.88 0.29 17.66
C MET A 379 -16.16 -1.06 16.98
N CYS A 380 -15.93 -1.15 15.67
CA CYS A 380 -16.06 -2.40 14.92
C CYS A 380 -15.07 -3.48 15.43
N ALA A 381 -13.83 -3.12 15.77
CA ALA A 381 -12.86 -4.04 16.36
C ALA A 381 -13.31 -4.57 17.74
N LEU A 382 -13.88 -3.70 18.57
CA LEU A 382 -14.47 -4.11 19.87
C LEU A 382 -15.64 -5.08 19.68
N ARG A 383 -16.52 -4.84 18.69
CA ARG A 383 -17.62 -5.75 18.35
C ARG A 383 -17.09 -7.10 17.83
N ALA A 384 -16.06 -7.09 16.97
CA ALA A 384 -15.42 -8.33 16.50
C ALA A 384 -14.87 -9.14 17.69
N ALA A 385 -14.15 -8.50 18.61
CA ALA A 385 -13.63 -9.13 19.82
C ALA A 385 -14.71 -9.70 20.74
N HIS A 386 -15.83 -9.00 20.88
CA HIS A 386 -16.98 -9.46 21.66
C HIS A 386 -17.57 -10.74 21.07
N HIS A 387 -17.87 -10.75 19.78
CA HIS A 387 -18.45 -11.93 19.11
C HIS A 387 -17.48 -13.11 19.05
N GLU A 388 -16.18 -12.88 18.95
CA GLU A 388 -15.18 -13.95 19.00
C GLU A 388 -15.16 -14.62 20.38
N ARG A 389 -15.21 -13.82 21.47
CA ARG A 389 -15.27 -14.35 22.85
C ARG A 389 -16.57 -15.11 23.13
N ALA A 390 -17.69 -14.61 22.63
CA ALA A 390 -18.99 -15.26 22.79
C ALA A 390 -19.10 -16.59 22.03
N ALA A 391 -18.31 -16.78 20.96
CA ALA A 391 -18.27 -18.01 20.18
C ALA A 391 -17.25 -19.04 20.71
N ALA A 392 -16.38 -18.65 21.65
CA ALA A 392 -15.44 -19.60 22.28
C ALA A 392 -16.22 -20.52 23.21
N PRO A 393 -15.92 -21.85 23.21
CA PRO A 393 -16.52 -22.76 24.21
C PRO A 393 -16.18 -22.26 25.62
N ALA A 394 -17.12 -22.38 26.53
CA ALA A 394 -16.88 -22.09 27.94
C ALA A 394 -15.71 -22.95 28.45
N PRO A 395 -14.82 -22.39 29.29
CA PRO A 395 -13.65 -23.09 29.83
C PRO A 395 -13.98 -24.36 30.60
#